data_148d15439ca5d87f7f2c55b2b1ee0ffc
#
_entry.id   148d15439ca5d87f7f2c55b2b1ee0ffc
#
_cell.length_a   1.000
_cell.length_b   1.000
_cell.length_c   1.000
_cell.angle_alpha   90.00
_cell.angle_beta   90.00
_cell.angle_gamma   90.00
#
_symmetry.space_group_name_H-M   'P 1'
#
loop_
_entity.id
_entity.type
_entity.pdbx_description
1 polymer ?
#
loop_
_entity_poly.entity_id
_entity_poly.type
_entity_poly.pdbx_seq_one_letter_code
_entity_poly.pdbx_strand_id
1 'polypeptide(L)'
;DVYKRQLPDGFTPHPTLEKRFLARRREAFREGGLLDWAMAEALAWGSLLAENHTVRLSGQDCQRGTFSQRHAVLHDFNDGSLYTPLEKLNHGTTAFRIYNSSLSEASVLGFEYGYALESPDALVMWEAQFGDFANGAQVIVDQFIAAAEAKWHQKNRIVLLLSLIHISEPTRL
;
A
#
# COMPACT_ATOMS: atom_id res chain seq x y z
N ASP A 1 -14.10 10.08 -2.85
CA ASP A 1 -13.82 11.46 -2.44
C ASP A 1 -12.89 11.56 -1.20
N VAL A 2 -11.91 10.64 -1.11
CA VAL A 2 -11.04 10.47 0.05
C VAL A 2 -10.16 11.71 0.31
N TYR A 3 -9.79 12.43 -0.74
CA TYR A 3 -8.92 13.60 -0.62
C TYR A 3 -9.67 14.95 -0.57
N LYS A 4 -10.99 14.95 -0.85
CA LYS A 4 -11.83 16.14 -0.62
C LYS A 4 -12.25 16.28 0.84
N ARG A 5 -12.23 15.19 1.61
CA ARG A 5 -12.61 15.22 3.01
C ARG A 5 -11.55 15.95 3.82
N GLN A 6 -12.00 16.83 4.66
CA GLN A 6 -11.16 17.48 5.64
C GLN A 6 -10.60 16.43 6.60
N LEU A 7 -9.42 16.69 7.12
CA LEU A 7 -8.87 15.93 8.25
C LEU A 7 -9.89 15.94 9.39
N PRO A 8 -9.86 14.96 10.29
CA PRO A 8 -10.73 14.99 11.47
C PRO A 8 -10.57 16.30 12.25
N ASP A 9 -11.63 16.74 12.91
CA ASP A 9 -11.58 17.91 13.77
C ASP A 9 -10.51 17.75 14.84
N GLY A 10 -9.65 18.74 14.98
CA GLY A 10 -8.53 18.73 15.92
C GLY A 10 -7.28 17.99 15.43
N PHE A 11 -7.31 17.27 14.29
CA PHE A 11 -6.13 16.60 13.76
C PHE A 11 -5.16 17.58 13.11
N THR A 12 -3.92 17.58 13.57
CA THR A 12 -2.85 18.46 13.10
C THR A 12 -1.77 17.66 12.38
N PRO A 13 -1.71 17.64 11.04
CA PRO A 13 -0.65 16.97 10.32
C PRO A 13 0.69 17.71 10.50
N HIS A 14 1.80 16.99 10.38
CA HIS A 14 3.12 17.63 10.40
C HIS A 14 3.18 18.74 9.33
N PRO A 15 3.69 19.96 9.62
CA PRO A 15 3.66 21.10 8.70
C PRO A 15 4.28 20.83 7.32
N THR A 16 5.37 20.04 7.30
CA THR A 16 6.02 19.65 6.03
C THR A 16 5.12 18.71 5.21
N LEU A 17 4.43 17.78 5.87
CA LEU A 17 3.50 16.85 5.22
C LEU A 17 2.30 17.61 4.65
N GLU A 18 1.73 18.54 5.42
CA GLU A 18 0.64 19.39 4.96
C GLU A 18 1.04 20.16 3.70
N LYS A 19 2.16 20.88 3.75
CA LYS A 19 2.60 21.76 2.67
C LYS A 19 3.04 21.01 1.41
N ARG A 20 3.85 19.96 1.57
CA ARG A 20 4.51 19.29 0.43
C ARG A 20 3.70 18.15 -0.15
N PHE A 21 2.78 17.59 0.61
CA PHE A 21 2.06 16.38 0.25
C PHE A 21 0.55 16.60 0.17
N LEU A 22 -0.11 16.93 1.28
CA LEU A 22 -1.57 17.03 1.32
C LEU A 22 -2.10 18.20 0.47
N ALA A 23 -1.45 19.36 0.55
CA ALA A 23 -1.85 20.53 -0.24
C ALA A 23 -1.73 20.25 -1.74
N ARG A 24 -0.62 19.65 -2.20
CA ARG A 24 -0.41 19.30 -3.61
C ARG A 24 -1.44 18.29 -4.13
N ARG A 25 -1.78 17.29 -3.33
CA ARG A 25 -2.81 16.31 -3.71
C ARG A 25 -4.20 16.94 -3.83
N ARG A 26 -4.55 17.84 -2.91
CA ARG A 26 -5.81 18.60 -3.00
C ARG A 26 -5.87 19.50 -4.23
N GLU A 27 -4.76 20.16 -4.56
CA GLU A 27 -4.63 20.99 -5.75
C GLU A 27 -4.75 20.16 -7.04
N ALA A 28 -3.97 19.10 -7.19
CA ALA A 28 -4.01 18.21 -8.34
C ALA A 28 -5.42 17.63 -8.58
N PHE A 29 -6.14 17.33 -7.50
CA PHE A 29 -7.50 16.83 -7.60
C PHE A 29 -8.51 17.91 -8.04
N ARG A 30 -8.33 19.15 -7.60
CA ARG A 30 -9.25 20.28 -7.95
C ARG A 30 -9.04 20.78 -9.38
N GLU A 31 -7.80 20.85 -9.79
CA GLU A 31 -7.40 21.48 -11.06
C GLU A 31 -7.23 20.48 -12.21
N GLY A 32 -7.34 19.18 -11.95
CA GLY A 32 -7.14 18.14 -12.96
C GLY A 32 -5.68 18.03 -13.42
N GLY A 33 -4.72 18.31 -12.52
CA GLY A 33 -3.30 18.27 -12.79
C GLY A 33 -2.73 16.84 -12.89
N LEU A 34 -1.41 16.75 -13.07
CA LEU A 34 -0.69 15.48 -13.08
C LEU A 34 -0.77 14.80 -11.71
N LEU A 35 -1.09 13.51 -11.73
CA LEU A 35 -1.11 12.66 -10.55
C LEU A 35 0.24 11.99 -10.40
N ASP A 36 0.79 11.99 -9.19
CA ASP A 36 1.92 11.13 -8.87
C ASP A 36 1.48 9.67 -8.70
N TRP A 37 2.44 8.74 -8.76
CA TRP A 37 2.17 7.32 -8.64
C TRP A 37 1.47 6.95 -7.34
N ALA A 38 1.82 7.57 -6.22
CA ALA A 38 1.23 7.26 -4.92
C ALA A 38 -0.23 7.78 -4.82
N MET A 39 -0.55 8.88 -5.50
CA MET A 39 -1.92 9.35 -5.60
C MET A 39 -2.75 8.43 -6.51
N ALA A 40 -2.19 7.99 -7.63
CA ALA A 40 -2.84 7.03 -8.52
C ALA A 40 -3.10 5.68 -7.80
N GLU A 41 -2.14 5.19 -7.03
CA GLU A 41 -2.27 4.02 -6.16
C GLU A 41 -3.43 4.18 -5.17
N ALA A 42 -3.47 5.30 -4.45
CA ALA A 42 -4.52 5.56 -3.47
C ALA A 42 -5.92 5.71 -4.10
N LEU A 43 -6.01 6.26 -5.32
CA LEU A 43 -7.26 6.33 -6.07
C LEU A 43 -7.72 4.94 -6.54
N ALA A 44 -6.80 4.10 -7.01
CA ALA A 44 -7.09 2.72 -7.37
C ALA A 44 -7.60 1.91 -6.17
N TRP A 45 -6.95 2.02 -5.01
CA TRP A 45 -7.44 1.39 -3.79
C TRP A 45 -8.82 1.91 -3.37
N GLY A 46 -9.02 3.23 -3.46
CA GLY A 46 -10.31 3.84 -3.16
C GLY A 46 -11.44 3.37 -4.07
N SER A 47 -11.17 3.13 -5.36
CA SER A 47 -12.17 2.59 -6.29
C SER A 47 -12.53 1.15 -5.95
N LEU A 48 -11.54 0.29 -5.65
CA LEU A 48 -11.78 -1.09 -5.22
C LEU A 48 -12.61 -1.17 -3.94
N LEU A 49 -12.30 -0.33 -2.94
CA LEU A 49 -13.10 -0.26 -1.72
C LEU A 49 -14.55 0.16 -2.00
N ALA A 50 -14.75 1.12 -2.91
CA ALA A 50 -16.08 1.56 -3.31
C ALA A 50 -16.85 0.47 -4.09
N GLU A 51 -16.15 -0.46 -4.72
CA GLU A 51 -16.69 -1.63 -5.42
C GLU A 51 -16.79 -2.88 -4.52
N ASN A 52 -16.64 -2.72 -3.20
CA ASN A 52 -16.72 -3.76 -2.18
C ASN A 52 -15.55 -4.76 -2.19
N HIS A 53 -14.38 -4.37 -2.68
CA HIS A 53 -13.19 -5.19 -2.59
C HIS A 53 -12.30 -4.75 -1.43
N THR A 54 -11.93 -5.69 -0.57
CA THR A 54 -10.94 -5.43 0.49
C THR A 54 -9.57 -5.19 -0.13
N VAL A 55 -8.85 -4.21 0.40
CA VAL A 55 -7.48 -3.90 0.00
C VAL A 55 -6.56 -4.10 1.20
N ARG A 56 -5.54 -4.94 1.04
CA ARG A 56 -4.56 -5.25 2.08
C ARG A 56 -3.15 -5.06 1.54
N LEU A 57 -2.35 -4.29 2.26
CA LEU A 57 -0.93 -4.09 2.00
C LEU A 57 -0.12 -4.36 3.26
N SER A 58 0.96 -5.09 3.15
CA SER A 58 1.97 -5.22 4.19
C SER A 58 3.39 -5.11 3.65
N GLY A 59 4.31 -4.70 4.49
CA GLY A 59 5.73 -4.53 4.19
C GLY A 59 6.41 -3.65 5.23
N GLN A 60 7.71 -3.46 5.10
CA GLN A 60 8.45 -2.56 5.96
C GLN A 60 8.19 -1.11 5.52
N ASP A 61 7.85 -0.24 6.47
CA ASP A 61 7.54 1.19 6.22
C ASP A 61 6.43 1.46 5.18
N CYS A 62 5.61 0.50 4.82
CA CYS A 62 4.65 0.62 3.72
C CYS A 62 3.53 1.64 4.00
N GLN A 63 3.21 1.94 5.27
CA GLN A 63 2.22 2.97 5.62
C GLN A 63 2.62 4.37 5.15
N ARG A 64 3.89 4.70 5.29
CA ARG A 64 4.47 5.95 4.80
C ARG A 64 4.99 5.80 3.37
N GLY A 65 5.45 4.62 3.04
CA GLY A 65 6.32 4.32 1.92
C GLY A 65 7.78 4.62 2.25
N THR A 66 8.71 3.75 1.84
CA THR A 66 10.15 3.88 2.13
C THR A 66 10.70 5.25 1.71
N PHE A 67 10.20 5.82 0.62
CA PHE A 67 10.61 7.11 0.08
C PHE A 67 9.68 8.26 0.46
N SER A 68 8.86 8.10 1.52
CA SER A 68 7.87 9.10 1.94
C SER A 68 6.90 9.50 0.82
N GLN A 69 6.58 8.59 -0.06
CA GLN A 69 5.72 8.84 -1.22
C GLN A 69 4.24 8.59 -0.95
N ARG A 70 3.91 7.63 -0.06
CA ARG A 70 2.53 7.13 0.11
C ARG A 70 1.73 7.89 1.17
N HIS A 71 2.18 7.88 2.40
CA HIS A 71 1.47 8.47 3.54
C HIS A 71 0.00 8.02 3.62
N ALA A 72 -0.25 6.71 3.53
CA ALA A 72 -1.59 6.14 3.67
C ALA A 72 -2.13 6.24 5.10
N VAL A 73 -1.22 6.31 6.08
CA VAL A 73 -1.51 6.58 7.49
C VAL A 73 -0.85 7.90 7.86
N LEU A 74 -1.64 8.81 8.41
CA LEU A 74 -1.19 10.09 8.91
C LEU A 74 -1.06 10.04 10.44
N HIS A 75 -0.05 10.72 10.96
CA HIS A 75 0.16 10.86 12.40
C HIS A 75 -0.14 12.30 12.81
N ASP A 76 -0.91 12.47 13.87
CA ASP A 76 -1.10 13.79 14.48
C ASP A 76 0.22 14.29 15.06
N PHE A 77 0.52 15.56 14.82
CA PHE A 77 1.78 16.17 15.24
C PHE A 77 1.85 16.40 16.76
N ASN A 78 0.68 16.56 17.41
CA ASN A 78 0.62 16.92 18.82
C ASN A 78 0.59 15.68 19.73
N ASP A 79 -0.20 14.66 19.37
CA ASP A 79 -0.45 13.51 20.24
C ASP A 79 -0.07 12.15 19.62
N GLY A 80 0.33 12.14 18.33
CA GLY A 80 0.71 10.93 17.62
C GLY A 80 -0.47 10.03 17.21
N SER A 81 -1.71 10.47 17.39
CA SER A 81 -2.89 9.70 16.96
C SER A 81 -2.86 9.42 15.46
N LEU A 82 -3.42 8.28 15.06
CA LEU A 82 -3.37 7.82 13.69
C LEU A 82 -4.66 8.13 12.94
N TYR A 83 -4.53 8.53 11.69
CA TYR A 83 -5.65 8.70 10.78
C TYR A 83 -5.36 8.06 9.44
N THR A 84 -6.22 7.13 9.03
CA THR A 84 -6.15 6.43 7.76
C THR A 84 -7.31 6.87 6.86
N PRO A 85 -7.10 7.78 5.90
CA PRO A 85 -8.20 8.33 5.08
C PRO A 85 -9.03 7.26 4.37
N LEU A 86 -8.41 6.21 3.84
CA LEU A 86 -9.08 5.13 3.10
C LEU A 86 -9.98 4.26 3.98
N GLU A 87 -9.72 4.16 5.28
CA GLU A 87 -10.59 3.42 6.20
C GLU A 87 -12.00 4.03 6.30
N LYS A 88 -12.17 5.29 5.91
CA LYS A 88 -13.50 5.92 5.83
C LYS A 88 -14.39 5.35 4.74
N LEU A 89 -13.83 4.54 3.85
CA LEU A 89 -14.56 3.80 2.83
C LEU A 89 -14.91 2.37 3.28
N ASN A 90 -14.45 1.95 4.46
CA ASN A 90 -14.78 0.63 4.99
C ASN A 90 -16.29 0.52 5.24
N HIS A 91 -16.89 -0.59 4.78
CA HIS A 91 -18.30 -0.90 5.02
C HIS A 91 -18.54 -2.41 4.95
N GLY A 92 -19.44 -2.90 5.79
CA GLY A 92 -19.67 -4.34 5.89
C GLY A 92 -18.39 -5.11 6.20
N THR A 93 -18.04 -6.06 5.36
CA THR A 93 -16.79 -6.84 5.45
C THR A 93 -15.64 -6.22 4.67
N THR A 94 -15.91 -5.20 3.85
CA THR A 94 -14.89 -4.51 3.04
C THR A 94 -14.03 -3.62 3.91
N ALA A 95 -12.72 -3.74 3.78
CA ALA A 95 -11.80 -2.98 4.61
C ALA A 95 -10.51 -2.61 3.86
N PHE A 96 -10.02 -1.40 4.14
CA PHE A 96 -8.64 -1.03 3.88
C PHE A 96 -7.78 -1.45 5.06
N ARG A 97 -6.71 -2.18 4.79
CA ARG A 97 -5.79 -2.67 5.81
C ARG A 97 -4.35 -2.48 5.35
N ILE A 98 -3.57 -1.75 6.13
CA ILE A 98 -2.17 -1.49 5.83
C ILE A 98 -1.31 -1.65 7.08
N TYR A 99 -0.25 -2.46 6.97
CA TYR A 99 0.55 -2.85 8.13
C TYR A 99 2.05 -2.71 7.86
N ASN A 100 2.72 -1.94 8.70
CA ASN A 100 4.18 -2.03 8.78
C ASN A 100 4.56 -3.34 9.46
N SER A 101 5.31 -4.18 8.77
CA SER A 101 5.80 -5.44 9.30
C SER A 101 7.29 -5.34 9.61
N SER A 102 7.68 -5.83 10.79
CA SER A 102 9.07 -6.00 11.20
C SER A 102 9.61 -7.42 10.93
N LEU A 103 8.80 -8.29 10.32
CA LEU A 103 9.21 -9.65 9.97
C LEU A 103 10.15 -9.64 8.76
N SER A 104 10.91 -10.73 8.58
CA SER A 104 11.69 -10.92 7.36
C SER A 104 10.80 -11.01 6.11
N GLU A 105 11.37 -10.74 4.96
CA GLU A 105 10.67 -10.74 3.69
C GLU A 105 9.99 -12.10 3.42
N ALA A 106 10.69 -13.21 3.68
CA ALA A 106 10.12 -14.55 3.54
C ALA A 106 8.91 -14.76 4.46
N SER A 107 8.98 -14.27 5.70
CA SER A 107 7.91 -14.45 6.68
C SER A 107 6.68 -13.63 6.32
N VAL A 108 6.84 -12.35 5.98
CA VAL A 108 5.71 -11.50 5.62
C VAL A 108 5.10 -11.90 4.28
N LEU A 109 5.91 -12.23 3.27
CA LEU A 109 5.40 -12.69 1.97
C LEU A 109 4.70 -14.04 2.10
N GLY A 110 5.24 -14.96 2.89
CA GLY A 110 4.59 -16.25 3.16
C GLY A 110 3.24 -16.10 3.84
N PHE A 111 3.13 -15.17 4.80
CA PHE A 111 1.85 -14.84 5.45
C PHE A 111 0.86 -14.27 4.44
N GLU A 112 1.26 -13.27 3.65
CA GLU A 112 0.37 -12.62 2.68
C GLU A 112 -0.04 -13.56 1.55
N TYR A 113 0.83 -14.51 1.17
CA TYR A 113 0.47 -15.60 0.25
C TYR A 113 -0.69 -16.43 0.80
N GLY A 114 -0.58 -16.90 2.04
CA GLY A 114 -1.66 -17.66 2.70
C GLY A 114 -2.95 -16.83 2.83
N TYR A 115 -2.82 -15.55 3.20
CA TYR A 115 -3.97 -14.64 3.28
C TYR A 115 -4.68 -14.49 1.92
N ALA A 116 -3.90 -14.36 0.83
CA ALA A 116 -4.45 -14.22 -0.50
C ALA A 116 -5.20 -15.48 -0.99
N LEU A 117 -4.77 -16.67 -0.56
CA LEU A 117 -5.48 -17.92 -0.86
C LEU A 117 -6.87 -17.99 -0.20
N GLU A 118 -6.96 -17.52 1.05
CA GLU A 118 -8.23 -17.53 1.83
C GLU A 118 -9.13 -16.33 1.53
N SER A 119 -8.61 -15.32 0.82
CA SER A 119 -9.34 -14.09 0.50
C SER A 119 -9.28 -13.77 -1.00
N PRO A 120 -9.87 -14.59 -1.86
CA PRO A 120 -9.72 -14.51 -3.32
C PRO A 120 -10.28 -13.21 -3.94
N ASP A 121 -11.21 -12.54 -3.25
CA ASP A 121 -11.82 -11.29 -3.70
C ASP A 121 -11.11 -10.02 -3.16
N ALA A 122 -10.06 -10.19 -2.37
CA ALA A 122 -9.26 -9.10 -1.86
C ALA A 122 -8.06 -8.81 -2.77
N LEU A 123 -7.72 -7.53 -2.91
CA LEU A 123 -6.40 -7.13 -3.40
C LEU A 123 -5.41 -7.26 -2.26
N VAL A 124 -4.55 -8.29 -2.32
CA VAL A 124 -3.50 -8.54 -1.35
C VAL A 124 -2.17 -8.18 -1.96
N MET A 125 -1.40 -7.33 -1.26
CA MET A 125 -0.13 -6.80 -1.74
C MET A 125 0.95 -6.96 -0.67
N TRP A 126 2.15 -7.29 -1.11
CA TRP A 126 3.35 -7.20 -0.31
C TRP A 126 4.33 -6.22 -0.94
N GLU A 127 4.86 -5.28 -0.15
CA GLU A 127 5.87 -4.33 -0.60
C GLU A 127 7.23 -4.68 0.00
N ALA A 128 8.21 -4.94 -0.85
CA ALA A 128 9.60 -4.97 -0.43
C ALA A 128 10.08 -3.56 -0.11
N GLN A 129 10.78 -3.35 1.00
CA GLN A 129 11.32 -2.03 1.37
C GLN A 129 12.25 -1.48 0.28
N PHE A 130 13.11 -2.34 -0.28
CA PHE A 130 13.87 -2.15 -1.51
C PHE A 130 13.66 -3.37 -2.38
N GLY A 131 13.64 -3.18 -3.71
CA GLY A 131 13.30 -4.26 -4.64
C GLY A 131 14.24 -5.48 -4.56
N ASP A 132 15.53 -5.27 -4.29
CA ASP A 132 16.53 -6.33 -4.13
C ASP A 132 16.30 -7.16 -2.84
N PHE A 133 15.59 -6.65 -1.85
CA PHE A 133 15.24 -7.44 -0.66
C PHE A 133 14.24 -8.54 -0.96
N ALA A 134 13.59 -8.53 -2.13
CA ALA A 134 12.80 -9.66 -2.61
C ALA A 134 13.62 -10.97 -2.69
N ASN A 135 14.95 -10.87 -2.83
CA ASN A 135 15.85 -12.05 -2.76
C ASN A 135 15.71 -12.81 -1.44
N GLY A 136 15.45 -12.12 -0.33
CA GLY A 136 15.19 -12.74 0.98
C GLY A 136 13.89 -13.54 1.03
N ALA A 137 13.00 -13.36 0.08
CA ALA A 137 11.73 -14.07 -0.06
C ALA A 137 11.66 -14.96 -1.30
N GLN A 138 12.77 -15.14 -2.04
CA GLN A 138 12.78 -15.84 -3.32
C GLN A 138 12.23 -17.27 -3.22
N VAL A 139 12.48 -17.97 -2.12
CA VAL A 139 11.93 -19.30 -1.88
C VAL A 139 10.41 -19.31 -1.85
N ILE A 140 9.79 -18.28 -1.31
CA ILE A 140 8.31 -18.15 -1.28
C ILE A 140 7.79 -17.87 -2.69
N VAL A 141 8.49 -17.02 -3.45
CA VAL A 141 8.12 -16.75 -4.85
C VAL A 141 8.17 -18.04 -5.68
N ASP A 142 9.29 -18.75 -5.65
CA ASP A 142 9.52 -19.89 -6.53
C ASP A 142 8.70 -21.12 -6.15
N GLN A 143 8.66 -21.47 -4.85
CA GLN A 143 8.07 -22.72 -4.40
C GLN A 143 6.58 -22.65 -4.13
N PHE A 144 6.05 -21.45 -3.85
CA PHE A 144 4.65 -21.26 -3.52
C PHE A 144 3.94 -20.37 -4.56
N ILE A 145 4.33 -19.12 -4.75
CA ILE A 145 3.59 -18.22 -5.62
C ILE A 145 3.60 -18.68 -7.07
N ALA A 146 4.77 -18.96 -7.63
CA ALA A 146 4.92 -19.37 -9.03
C ALA A 146 4.51 -20.81 -9.28
N ALA A 147 4.73 -21.72 -8.31
CA ALA A 147 4.54 -23.15 -8.49
C ALA A 147 3.19 -23.69 -7.97
N ALA A 148 2.45 -22.93 -7.18
CA ALA A 148 1.25 -23.42 -6.49
C ALA A 148 0.15 -23.94 -7.42
N GLU A 149 -0.08 -23.28 -8.55
CA GLU A 149 -1.10 -23.71 -9.49
C GLU A 149 -0.76 -25.06 -10.10
N ALA A 150 0.50 -25.28 -10.50
CA ALA A 150 0.95 -26.54 -11.05
C ALA A 150 1.01 -27.66 -10.01
N LYS A 151 1.44 -27.36 -8.78
CA LYS A 151 1.61 -28.36 -7.71
C LYS A 151 0.31 -28.75 -7.02
N TRP A 152 -0.53 -27.76 -6.73
CA TRP A 152 -1.68 -27.93 -5.81
C TRP A 152 -2.99 -27.40 -6.36
N HIS A 153 -3.02 -26.94 -7.61
CA HIS A 153 -4.19 -26.29 -8.23
C HIS A 153 -4.68 -25.05 -7.46
N GLN A 154 -3.77 -24.40 -6.74
CA GLN A 154 -4.06 -23.20 -5.97
C GLN A 154 -3.72 -21.96 -6.79
N LYS A 155 -4.73 -21.18 -7.15
CA LYS A 155 -4.55 -19.89 -7.82
C LYS A 155 -4.28 -18.82 -6.79
N ASN A 156 -3.24 -18.04 -7.03
CA ASN A 156 -2.89 -16.91 -6.19
C ASN A 156 -2.96 -15.61 -6.98
N ARG A 157 -3.41 -14.53 -6.33
CA ARG A 157 -3.54 -13.19 -6.92
C ARG A 157 -2.74 -12.14 -6.16
N ILE A 158 -1.76 -12.56 -5.37
CA ILE A 158 -0.91 -11.62 -4.62
C ILE A 158 -0.14 -10.72 -5.58
N VAL A 159 -0.05 -9.45 -5.23
CA VAL A 159 0.72 -8.45 -5.96
C VAL A 159 2.00 -8.14 -5.21
N LEU A 160 3.12 -8.18 -5.90
CA LEU A 160 4.43 -7.84 -5.36
C LEU A 160 4.78 -6.41 -5.79
N LEU A 161 4.94 -5.50 -4.81
CA LEU A 161 5.39 -4.14 -5.05
C LEU A 161 6.90 -4.10 -4.79
N LEU A 162 7.66 -4.17 -5.86
CA LEU A 162 9.12 -4.08 -5.82
C LEU A 162 9.51 -2.63 -6.08
N SER A 163 10.42 -2.11 -5.27
CA SER A 163 10.83 -0.71 -5.29
C SER A 163 11.12 -0.17 -6.69
N LEU A 164 10.61 1.01 -6.97
CA LEU A 164 10.81 1.73 -8.22
C LEU A 164 12.27 2.12 -8.50
N ILE A 165 13.17 2.10 -7.52
CA ILE A 165 14.58 2.49 -7.71
C ILE A 165 15.26 1.65 -8.78
N HIS A 166 14.99 0.36 -8.85
CA HIS A 166 15.57 -0.51 -9.87
C HIS A 166 14.83 -0.48 -11.23
N ILE A 167 13.65 0.13 -11.27
CA ILE A 167 12.85 0.26 -12.50
C ILE A 167 13.02 1.66 -13.12
N SER A 168 13.24 2.69 -12.29
CA SER A 168 13.26 4.09 -12.72
C SER A 168 14.66 4.66 -12.97
N GLU A 169 15.71 4.02 -12.47
CA GLU A 169 17.07 4.37 -12.84
C GLU A 169 17.61 3.36 -13.87
N PRO A 170 17.61 3.72 -15.16
CA PRO A 170 18.45 2.98 -16.10
C PRO A 170 19.87 3.08 -15.57
N THR A 171 20.49 1.93 -15.36
CA THR A 171 21.92 1.80 -15.04
C THR A 171 22.69 2.87 -15.78
N ARG A 172 23.24 3.85 -15.07
CA ARG A 172 24.29 4.69 -15.63
C ARG A 172 25.47 3.78 -15.90
N LEU A 173 25.58 3.33 -17.14
CA LEU A 173 26.83 2.79 -17.69
C LEU A 173 27.83 3.93 -17.85
#